data_57d2463a430f875ea484d3886e1a2dbd
#
_entry.id   57d2463a430f875ea484d3886e1a2dbd
#
_cell.length_a   1.000
_cell.length_b   1.000
_cell.length_c   1.000
_cell.angle_alpha   90.00
_cell.angle_beta   90.00
_cell.angle_gamma   90.00
#
_symmetry.space_group_name_H-M   'P 1'
#
loop_
_entity.id
_entity.type
_entity.pdbx_description
1 polymer ?
#
loop_
_entity_poly.entity_id
_entity_poly.type
_entity_poly.pdbx_seq_one_letter_code
_entity_poly.pdbx_strand_id
1 'polypeptide(L)'
;MNQHTNNPVGKSVPRVDAYEKVTGAAKYVDDMAFGPGLYYGKLVRSPYAHARIKSVDVSKALAMPGVKAVVTGEDTPKPIGLYLKDRLIFAKDRVRFVGEPVAGVVAIDQETAEKAARLVEVEYEELTPVFDPYEAAQPDAPVIHPDLG
;
A
#
# COMPACT_ATOMS: atom_id res chain seq x y z
N MET A 1 -38.69 -8.64 39.25
CA MET A 1 -37.46 -8.20 38.61
C MET A 1 -37.72 -8.08 37.15
N ASN A 2 -38.00 -6.85 36.62
CA ASN A 2 -38.21 -6.60 35.22
C ASN A 2 -36.83 -6.58 34.53
N GLN A 3 -36.52 -7.63 33.81
CA GLN A 3 -35.43 -7.58 32.85
C GLN A 3 -35.86 -6.63 31.73
N HIS A 4 -35.39 -5.38 31.76
CA HIS A 4 -35.45 -4.50 30.61
C HIS A 4 -34.57 -5.13 29.52
N THR A 5 -35.19 -5.91 28.65
CA THR A 5 -34.55 -6.35 27.43
C THR A 5 -34.27 -5.10 26.57
N ASN A 6 -33.04 -4.63 26.61
CA ASN A 6 -32.54 -3.56 25.73
C ASN A 6 -32.46 -4.12 24.29
N ASN A 7 -33.62 -4.44 23.73
CA ASN A 7 -33.69 -4.87 22.34
C ASN A 7 -33.76 -3.65 21.43
N PRO A 8 -32.68 -3.38 20.62
CA PRO A 8 -32.64 -2.23 19.71
C PRO A 8 -33.41 -2.47 18.41
N VAL A 9 -33.91 -3.70 18.17
CA VAL A 9 -34.61 -4.04 16.94
C VAL A 9 -35.89 -3.23 16.81
N GLY A 10 -36.08 -2.55 15.68
CA GLY A 10 -37.26 -1.71 15.41
C GLY A 10 -37.25 -0.36 16.11
N LYS A 11 -36.16 0.03 16.78
CA LYS A 11 -35.99 1.34 17.43
C LYS A 11 -34.93 2.15 16.70
N SER A 12 -35.15 3.48 16.62
CA SER A 12 -34.11 4.41 16.19
C SER A 12 -33.14 4.61 17.36
N VAL A 13 -31.98 3.95 17.27
CA VAL A 13 -30.92 4.07 18.29
C VAL A 13 -29.81 4.95 17.72
N PRO A 14 -29.43 6.04 18.40
CA PRO A 14 -28.30 6.85 17.96
C PRO A 14 -27.01 6.03 17.95
N ARG A 15 -26.18 6.26 16.94
CA ARG A 15 -24.84 5.68 16.86
C ARG A 15 -24.00 6.15 18.04
N VAL A 16 -23.31 5.24 18.73
CA VAL A 16 -22.53 5.57 19.94
C VAL A 16 -21.41 6.59 19.69
N ASP A 17 -20.85 6.59 18.49
CA ASP A 17 -19.77 7.48 18.06
C ASP A 17 -20.25 8.69 17.26
N ALA A 18 -21.56 8.87 17.08
CA ALA A 18 -22.12 9.94 16.25
C ALA A 18 -21.80 11.32 16.82
N TYR A 19 -21.93 11.48 18.13
CA TYR A 19 -21.71 12.79 18.77
C TYR A 19 -20.27 13.28 18.59
N GLU A 20 -19.29 12.43 18.84
CA GLU A 20 -17.88 12.79 18.68
C GLU A 20 -17.53 13.12 17.23
N LYS A 21 -18.13 12.40 16.27
CA LYS A 21 -17.90 12.64 14.84
C LYS A 21 -18.51 13.97 14.37
N VAL A 22 -19.75 14.27 14.73
CA VAL A 22 -20.41 15.50 14.27
C VAL A 22 -19.89 16.76 14.97
N THR A 23 -19.32 16.61 16.18
CA THR A 23 -18.70 17.72 16.91
C THR A 23 -17.22 17.92 16.60
N GLY A 24 -16.58 17.03 15.84
CA GLY A 24 -15.14 17.04 15.58
C GLY A 24 -14.29 16.61 16.78
N ALA A 25 -14.89 16.01 17.81
CA ALA A 25 -14.16 15.50 18.98
C ALA A 25 -13.51 14.13 18.71
N ALA A 26 -14.01 13.37 17.71
CA ALA A 26 -13.44 12.09 17.31
C ALA A 26 -12.02 12.29 16.78
N LYS A 27 -11.07 11.55 17.35
CA LYS A 27 -9.66 11.56 16.90
C LYS A 27 -9.41 10.40 15.97
N TYR A 28 -8.89 10.70 14.79
CA TYR A 28 -8.39 9.75 13.82
C TYR A 28 -6.86 9.64 13.94
N VAL A 29 -6.28 8.66 13.26
CA VAL A 29 -4.83 8.41 13.33
C VAL A 29 -4.02 9.66 12.91
N ASP A 30 -4.49 10.37 11.89
CA ASP A 30 -3.83 11.59 11.39
C ASP A 30 -3.91 12.78 12.37
N ASP A 31 -4.86 12.75 13.33
CA ASP A 31 -5.00 13.77 14.39
C ASP A 31 -4.10 13.49 15.60
N MET A 32 -3.41 12.34 15.60
CA MET A 32 -2.56 11.94 16.71
C MET A 32 -1.15 12.53 16.59
N ALA A 33 -0.76 13.33 17.56
CA ALA A 33 0.61 13.84 17.66
C ALA A 33 1.45 12.87 18.51
N PHE A 34 2.44 12.21 17.88
CA PHE A 34 3.34 11.27 18.56
C PHE A 34 4.63 11.92 19.07
N GLY A 35 4.71 13.25 19.00
CA GLY A 35 5.89 14.00 19.43
C GLY A 35 7.08 13.99 18.45
N PRO A 36 8.28 14.41 18.90
CA PRO A 36 9.46 14.47 18.04
C PRO A 36 9.90 13.05 17.64
N GLY A 37 10.29 12.88 16.39
CA GLY A 37 10.76 11.60 15.86
C GLY A 37 9.73 10.87 14.98
N LEU A 38 8.53 11.45 14.77
CA LEU A 38 7.62 10.98 13.76
C LEU A 38 8.18 11.27 12.36
N TYR A 39 8.19 10.26 11.50
CA TYR A 39 8.53 10.37 10.10
C TYR A 39 7.34 10.03 9.22
N TYR A 40 7.34 10.55 8.01
CA TYR A 40 6.28 10.37 7.03
C TYR A 40 6.73 9.42 5.94
N GLY A 41 5.85 8.46 5.61
CA GLY A 41 6.11 7.48 4.56
C GLY A 41 5.28 7.77 3.30
N LYS A 42 5.91 7.62 2.13
CA LYS A 42 5.21 7.66 0.84
C LYS A 42 5.58 6.46 0.00
N LEU A 43 4.58 5.79 -0.57
CA LEU A 43 4.80 4.65 -1.46
C LEU A 43 4.97 5.11 -2.90
N VAL A 44 5.94 4.52 -3.58
CA VAL A 44 6.08 4.55 -5.03
C VAL A 44 5.36 3.34 -5.59
N ARG A 45 4.38 3.60 -6.47
CA ARG A 45 3.47 2.57 -6.98
C ARG A 45 3.58 2.42 -8.47
N SER A 46 3.42 1.18 -8.95
CA SER A 46 3.39 0.88 -10.38
C SER A 46 2.20 1.52 -11.10
N PRO A 47 2.40 2.15 -12.26
CA PRO A 47 1.33 2.55 -13.15
C PRO A 47 0.82 1.40 -14.03
N TYR A 48 1.56 0.28 -14.10
CA TYR A 48 1.28 -0.85 -14.97
C TYR A 48 0.50 -1.95 -14.28
N ALA A 49 -0.41 -2.60 -15.02
CA ALA A 49 -1.17 -3.74 -14.56
C ALA A 49 -0.32 -5.02 -14.50
N HIS A 50 0.64 -5.17 -15.42
CA HIS A 50 1.59 -6.28 -15.45
C HIS A 50 2.87 -5.79 -16.15
N ALA A 51 3.97 -5.80 -15.44
CA ALA A 51 5.27 -5.41 -16.00
C ALA A 51 6.42 -6.06 -15.24
N ARG A 52 7.51 -6.31 -15.93
CA ARG A 52 8.80 -6.63 -15.32
C ARG A 52 9.47 -5.35 -14.85
N ILE A 53 10.05 -5.37 -13.66
CA ILE A 53 10.90 -4.29 -13.16
C ILE A 53 12.33 -4.58 -13.65
N LYS A 54 12.90 -3.67 -14.46
CA LYS A 54 14.29 -3.76 -14.95
C LYS A 54 15.25 -3.15 -13.97
N SER A 55 14.90 -1.99 -13.42
CA SER A 55 15.70 -1.29 -12.43
C SER A 55 14.86 -0.38 -11.55
N VAL A 56 15.35 -0.11 -10.35
CA VAL A 56 14.80 0.89 -9.41
C VAL A 56 15.96 1.77 -8.96
N ASP A 57 16.00 3.01 -9.47
CA ASP A 57 17.00 3.99 -9.05
C ASP A 57 16.42 4.92 -7.97
N VAL A 58 16.98 4.83 -6.78
CA VAL A 58 16.60 5.61 -5.60
C VAL A 58 17.59 6.72 -5.27
N SER A 59 18.65 6.88 -6.06
CA SER A 59 19.80 7.75 -5.77
C SER A 59 19.39 9.21 -5.59
N LYS A 60 18.55 9.74 -6.47
CA LYS A 60 18.04 11.12 -6.41
C LYS A 60 17.14 11.33 -5.18
N ALA A 61 16.33 10.35 -4.83
CA ALA A 61 15.46 10.41 -3.66
C ALA A 61 16.28 10.40 -2.36
N LEU A 62 17.28 9.53 -2.26
CA LEU A 62 18.19 9.46 -1.12
C LEU A 62 19.04 10.72 -0.94
N ALA A 63 19.44 11.39 -2.02
CA ALA A 63 20.20 12.63 -1.98
C ALA A 63 19.37 13.85 -1.54
N MET A 64 18.03 13.74 -1.51
CA MET A 64 17.16 14.86 -1.15
C MET A 64 17.24 15.17 0.36
N PRO A 65 17.49 16.45 0.75
CA PRO A 65 17.51 16.85 2.16
C PRO A 65 16.18 16.51 2.86
N GLY A 66 16.28 15.92 4.06
CA GLY A 66 15.10 15.53 4.85
C GLY A 66 14.65 14.09 4.63
N VAL A 67 15.10 13.41 3.59
CA VAL A 67 14.89 11.97 3.41
C VAL A 67 15.73 11.18 4.40
N LYS A 68 15.13 10.20 5.05
CA LYS A 68 15.76 9.33 6.05
C LYS A 68 16.10 7.96 5.52
N ALA A 69 15.23 7.41 4.68
CA ALA A 69 15.44 6.11 4.06
C ALA A 69 14.58 5.97 2.79
N VAL A 70 15.03 5.12 1.90
CA VAL A 70 14.21 4.56 0.81
C VAL A 70 14.35 3.05 0.88
N VAL A 71 13.24 2.33 0.85
CA VAL A 71 13.15 0.88 0.95
C VAL A 71 12.55 0.33 -0.33
N THR A 72 13.12 -0.75 -0.85
CA THR A 72 12.72 -1.39 -2.11
C THR A 72 12.42 -2.89 -1.91
N GLY A 73 12.09 -3.59 -2.99
CA GLY A 73 11.95 -5.05 -2.99
C GLY A 73 13.24 -5.81 -2.64
N GLU A 74 14.40 -5.20 -2.86
CA GLU A 74 15.69 -5.78 -2.48
C GLU A 74 15.86 -5.86 -0.96
N ASP A 75 15.35 -4.86 -0.24
CA ASP A 75 15.43 -4.78 1.21
C ASP A 75 14.41 -5.70 1.89
N THR A 76 13.35 -6.08 1.17
CA THR A 76 12.23 -6.88 1.70
C THR A 76 11.96 -8.13 0.86
N PRO A 77 12.94 -9.02 0.67
CA PRO A 77 12.85 -10.14 -0.28
C PRO A 77 11.94 -11.29 0.18
N LYS A 78 11.46 -11.27 1.44
CA LYS A 78 10.64 -12.36 1.98
C LYS A 78 9.18 -12.17 1.58
N PRO A 79 8.56 -13.18 0.93
CA PRO A 79 7.15 -13.12 0.60
C PRO A 79 6.29 -13.19 1.87
N ILE A 80 5.16 -12.48 1.80
CA ILE A 80 4.15 -12.42 2.84
C ILE A 80 2.83 -12.98 2.32
N GLY A 81 1.99 -13.46 3.22
CA GLY A 81 0.66 -13.98 2.91
C GLY A 81 0.18 -14.91 4.01
N LEU A 82 -1.14 -14.96 4.21
CA LEU A 82 -1.73 -15.78 5.27
C LEU A 82 -1.80 -17.26 4.85
N TYR A 83 -2.25 -17.52 3.63
CA TYR A 83 -2.41 -18.86 3.06
C TYR A 83 -1.40 -19.13 1.94
N LEU A 84 -1.33 -18.22 0.98
CA LEU A 84 -0.34 -18.22 -0.09
C LEU A 84 0.68 -17.13 0.23
N LYS A 85 1.96 -17.48 0.16
CA LYS A 85 3.05 -16.51 0.30
C LYS A 85 3.43 -16.00 -1.09
N ASP A 86 2.51 -15.28 -1.70
CA ASP A 86 2.56 -14.86 -3.11
C ASP A 86 2.85 -13.37 -3.31
N ARG A 87 2.98 -12.61 -2.20
CA ARG A 87 3.18 -11.15 -2.25
C ARG A 87 4.45 -10.74 -1.54
N LEU A 88 5.18 -9.83 -2.15
CA LEU A 88 6.24 -9.07 -1.48
C LEU A 88 5.67 -7.78 -0.88
N ILE A 89 6.32 -7.22 0.13
CA ILE A 89 5.98 -5.89 0.67
C ILE A 89 6.19 -4.84 -0.42
N PHE A 90 7.31 -4.91 -1.12
CA PHE A 90 7.60 -4.15 -2.33
C PHE A 90 7.91 -5.11 -3.46
N ALA A 91 7.34 -4.87 -4.63
CA ALA A 91 7.63 -5.66 -5.81
C ALA A 91 9.12 -5.56 -6.18
N LYS A 92 9.75 -6.71 -6.47
CA LYS A 92 11.17 -6.79 -6.81
C LYS A 92 11.40 -6.98 -8.30
N ASP A 93 10.87 -8.06 -8.86
CA ASP A 93 11.14 -8.46 -10.24
C ASP A 93 9.99 -8.13 -11.19
N ARG A 94 8.77 -8.06 -10.64
CA ARG A 94 7.54 -7.93 -11.43
C ARG A 94 6.44 -7.26 -10.63
N VAL A 95 5.67 -6.41 -11.30
CA VAL A 95 4.39 -5.89 -10.80
C VAL A 95 3.25 -6.63 -11.48
N ARG A 96 2.18 -6.89 -10.71
CA ARG A 96 1.05 -7.75 -11.09
C ARG A 96 -0.29 -7.05 -11.08
N PHE A 97 -0.32 -5.79 -10.61
CA PHE A 97 -1.52 -4.94 -10.65
C PHE A 97 -1.14 -3.46 -10.59
N VAL A 98 -2.03 -2.62 -11.10
CA VAL A 98 -1.87 -1.16 -11.00
C VAL A 98 -1.86 -0.74 -9.52
N GLY A 99 -0.86 0.04 -9.14
CA GLY A 99 -0.72 0.52 -7.76
C GLY A 99 0.08 -0.42 -6.84
N GLU A 100 0.63 -1.54 -7.36
CA GLU A 100 1.52 -2.39 -6.57
C GLU A 100 2.72 -1.59 -6.07
N PRO A 101 3.04 -1.63 -4.75
CA PRO A 101 4.18 -0.89 -4.21
C PRO A 101 5.51 -1.44 -4.75
N VAL A 102 6.39 -0.54 -5.20
CA VAL A 102 7.75 -0.87 -5.68
C VAL A 102 8.82 -0.34 -4.74
N ALA A 103 8.56 0.82 -4.12
CA ALA A 103 9.44 1.39 -3.12
C ALA A 103 8.64 2.18 -2.08
N GLY A 104 9.27 2.42 -0.93
CA GLY A 104 8.77 3.29 0.13
C GLY A 104 9.81 4.32 0.51
N VAL A 105 9.43 5.59 0.55
CA VAL A 105 10.27 6.70 0.97
C VAL A 105 9.87 7.15 2.37
N VAL A 106 10.83 7.40 3.23
CA VAL A 106 10.64 7.93 4.59
C VAL A 106 11.34 9.27 4.70
N ALA A 107 10.63 10.30 5.15
CA ALA A 107 11.17 11.65 5.30
C ALA A 107 10.67 12.35 6.57
N ILE A 108 11.24 13.52 6.86
CA ILE A 108 10.94 14.31 8.06
C ILE A 108 9.52 14.91 8.05
N ASP A 109 8.93 15.11 6.87
CA ASP A 109 7.58 15.63 6.69
C ASP A 109 6.94 15.03 5.43
N GLN A 110 5.63 15.21 5.29
CA GLN A 110 4.84 14.65 4.20
C GLN A 110 5.25 15.22 2.85
N GLU A 111 5.49 16.52 2.76
CA GLU A 111 5.84 17.20 1.50
C GLU A 111 7.16 16.68 0.95
N THR A 112 8.15 16.53 1.84
CA THR A 112 9.46 15.95 1.50
C THR A 112 9.33 14.51 1.05
N ALA A 113 8.54 13.68 1.75
CA ALA A 113 8.29 12.30 1.36
C ALA A 113 7.63 12.20 -0.04
N GLU A 114 6.66 13.06 -0.34
CA GLU A 114 5.99 13.10 -1.64
C GLU A 114 6.91 13.56 -2.76
N LYS A 115 7.72 14.58 -2.53
CA LYS A 115 8.70 15.06 -3.51
C LYS A 115 9.75 13.99 -3.80
N ALA A 116 10.30 13.39 -2.75
CA ALA A 116 11.30 12.34 -2.89
C ALA A 116 10.74 11.08 -3.58
N ALA A 117 9.50 10.69 -3.31
CA ALA A 117 8.86 9.57 -3.99
C ALA A 117 8.76 9.77 -5.51
N ARG A 118 8.61 11.02 -5.98
CA ARG A 118 8.61 11.36 -7.42
C ARG A 118 9.99 11.31 -8.06
N LEU A 119 11.05 11.29 -7.27
CA LEU A 119 12.44 11.20 -7.73
C LEU A 119 12.94 9.75 -7.84
N VAL A 120 12.16 8.78 -7.37
CA VAL A 120 12.46 7.37 -7.59
C VAL A 120 12.13 7.03 -9.04
N GLU A 121 13.13 6.58 -9.78
CA GLU A 121 13.01 6.20 -11.19
C GLU A 121 12.91 4.69 -11.30
N VAL A 122 11.85 4.20 -11.92
CA VAL A 122 11.64 2.76 -12.13
C VAL A 122 11.53 2.49 -13.61
N GLU A 123 12.39 1.61 -14.11
CA GLU A 123 12.34 1.15 -15.51
C GLU A 123 11.50 -0.12 -15.59
N TYR A 124 10.46 -0.08 -16.41
CA TYR A 124 9.55 -1.19 -16.64
C TYR A 124 9.63 -1.75 -18.04
N GLU A 125 9.36 -3.04 -18.15
CA GLU A 125 9.03 -3.72 -19.40
C GLU A 125 7.60 -4.23 -19.28
N GLU A 126 6.69 -3.63 -20.05
CA GLU A 126 5.27 -3.99 -19.99
C GLU A 126 5.06 -5.42 -20.47
N LEU A 127 4.23 -6.17 -19.75
CA LEU A 127 3.82 -7.53 -20.05
C LEU A 127 2.31 -7.56 -20.28
N THR A 128 1.84 -8.61 -20.94
CA THR A 128 0.41 -8.81 -21.18
C THR A 128 -0.32 -8.98 -19.85
N PRO A 129 -1.25 -8.08 -19.49
CA PRO A 129 -2.08 -8.23 -18.31
C PRO A 129 -3.25 -9.18 -18.57
N VAL A 130 -3.84 -9.70 -17.49
CA VAL A 130 -5.08 -10.50 -17.56
C VAL A 130 -6.11 -9.81 -16.66
N PHE A 131 -7.28 -9.48 -17.23
CA PHE A 131 -8.33 -8.76 -16.51
C PHE A 131 -9.59 -9.58 -16.30
N ASP A 132 -9.79 -10.63 -17.09
CA ASP A 132 -10.96 -11.49 -17.08
C ASP A 132 -10.62 -12.88 -16.52
N PRO A 133 -11.38 -13.42 -15.55
CA PRO A 133 -11.11 -14.74 -14.97
C PRO A 133 -11.32 -15.89 -15.95
N TYR A 134 -12.18 -15.74 -16.96
CA TYR A 134 -12.36 -16.77 -17.99
C TYR A 134 -11.19 -16.79 -18.98
N GLU A 135 -10.65 -15.62 -19.30
CA GLU A 135 -9.40 -15.51 -20.08
C GLU A 135 -8.22 -16.10 -19.28
N ALA A 136 -8.13 -15.81 -17.96
CA ALA A 136 -7.10 -16.37 -17.11
C ALA A 136 -7.10 -17.89 -17.00
N ALA A 137 -8.25 -18.53 -17.23
CA ALA A 137 -8.41 -19.98 -17.20
C ALA A 137 -8.03 -20.68 -18.53
N GLN A 138 -7.70 -19.93 -19.58
CA GLN A 138 -7.31 -20.52 -20.86
C GLN A 138 -5.89 -21.10 -20.79
N PRO A 139 -5.60 -22.17 -21.55
CA PRO A 139 -4.28 -22.82 -21.52
C PRO A 139 -3.10 -21.94 -21.93
N ASP A 140 -3.35 -20.90 -22.73
CA ASP A 140 -2.38 -19.94 -23.24
C ASP A 140 -2.33 -18.61 -22.48
N ALA A 141 -3.12 -18.51 -21.38
CA ALA A 141 -3.13 -17.31 -20.55
C ALA A 141 -1.76 -17.04 -19.90
N PRO A 142 -1.36 -15.76 -19.78
CA PRO A 142 -0.15 -15.39 -19.06
C PRO A 142 -0.19 -15.86 -17.60
N VAL A 143 0.86 -16.58 -17.16
CA VAL A 143 1.00 -17.01 -15.76
C VAL A 143 1.50 -15.84 -14.93
N ILE A 144 0.65 -15.36 -14.02
CA ILE A 144 0.94 -14.19 -13.18
C ILE A 144 1.88 -14.55 -12.02
N HIS A 145 1.75 -15.76 -11.47
CA HIS A 145 2.59 -16.29 -10.39
C HIS A 145 3.29 -17.59 -10.82
N PRO A 146 4.35 -17.51 -11.67
CA PRO A 146 5.01 -18.70 -12.19
C PRO A 146 5.69 -19.54 -11.09
N ASP A 147 6.00 -18.93 -9.94
CA ASP A 147 6.72 -19.57 -8.84
C ASP A 147 5.78 -20.34 -7.89
N LEU A 148 4.47 -20.33 -8.13
CA LEU A 148 3.45 -21.00 -7.32
C LEU A 148 2.85 -22.25 -8.00
N GLY A 149 3.47 -22.70 -9.10
CA GLY A 149 3.02 -23.86 -9.89
C GLY A 149 3.29 -25.20 -9.26
#